data_27b374ae5f94a8492ff64da7dc9cc1ff
#
_entry.id   27b374ae5f94a8492ff64da7dc9cc1ff
#
_cell.length_a   1.000
_cell.length_b   1.000
_cell.length_c   1.000
_cell.angle_alpha   90.00
_cell.angle_beta   90.00
_cell.angle_gamma   90.00
#
_symmetry.space_group_name_H-M   'P 1'
#
loop_
_entity.id
_entity.type
_entity.pdbx_description
1 polymer ?
#
loop_
_entity_poly.entity_id
_entity_poly.type
_entity_poly.pdbx_seq_one_letter_code
_entity_poly.pdbx_strand_id
1 'polypeptide(L)'
;MCISSYNYNPIIPSRRLALFHFASSVIAIPHSQSVLSGIKGSELFRVQEANAAEKNLFEWIKNDNRRFLHAVYRVGDLDKTIKFYTECLGMKLLRKRDIPEERYSNAFLGYGPEDSNFTVELTYNYGVDKYDIGNGFGHFGVVVEDAAKAVDLIKVKGGKVTKEPGPVKDGSTVTAFIQDPDGYEFELLERGLTSEPLCQVSLCVGDLDRAVVFYQKAIGMQILHRKDNPEQKNTVATMGYGPEDKNTVLELTYNYGVTNYDKGNGYGQIAIGTNDVYKSAEAIQLCGGKIIREPGPLPGINTKIAVCLDPDGWKLAFVDNADFLKELE
;
A
#
# COMPACT_ATOMS: atom_id res chain seq x y z
N MET A 1 -7.02 -17.59 -1.12
CA MET A 1 -5.90 -17.72 -2.08
C MET A 1 -5.32 -16.34 -2.27
N CYS A 2 -4.07 -16.19 -2.04
CA CYS A 2 -3.52 -14.86 -1.88
C CYS A 2 -2.94 -14.28 -3.14
N ILE A 3 -3.02 -12.97 -3.23
CA ILE A 3 -2.52 -12.12 -4.32
C ILE A 3 -0.97 -12.18 -4.42
N SER A 4 -0.29 -12.97 -3.56
CA SER A 4 1.15 -12.88 -3.32
C SER A 4 2.06 -13.55 -4.36
N SER A 5 1.58 -14.47 -5.18
CA SER A 5 2.48 -15.37 -5.91
C SER A 5 2.47 -15.27 -7.44
N TYR A 6 1.83 -14.28 -8.03
CA TYR A 6 1.98 -14.11 -9.49
C TYR A 6 3.35 -13.49 -9.84
N ASN A 7 4.36 -14.37 -9.98
CA ASN A 7 5.55 -14.08 -10.76
C ASN A 7 5.15 -14.06 -12.24
N TYR A 8 4.77 -12.91 -12.75
CA TYR A 8 4.54 -12.73 -14.18
C TYR A 8 5.89 -12.64 -14.89
N ASN A 9 6.35 -13.77 -15.43
CA ASN A 9 7.34 -13.77 -16.51
C ASN A 9 6.55 -13.55 -17.82
N PRO A 10 6.71 -12.43 -18.51
CA PRO A 10 6.01 -12.23 -19.77
C PRO A 10 6.68 -13.10 -20.86
N ILE A 11 6.10 -14.25 -21.19
CA ILE A 11 6.33 -14.87 -22.48
C ILE A 11 5.56 -14.01 -23.48
N ILE A 12 6.27 -13.19 -24.23
CA ILE A 12 5.72 -12.33 -25.29
C ILE A 12 5.44 -13.21 -26.52
N PRO A 13 4.18 -13.41 -26.93
CA PRO A 13 3.92 -13.80 -28.30
C PRO A 13 3.94 -12.52 -29.15
N SER A 14 4.87 -12.48 -30.11
CA SER A 14 4.94 -11.45 -31.11
C SER A 14 3.64 -11.40 -31.94
N ARG A 15 2.79 -10.40 -31.66
CA ARG A 15 1.78 -9.93 -32.63
C ARG A 15 1.81 -8.41 -32.65
N ARG A 16 1.99 -7.90 -33.87
CA ARG A 16 2.01 -6.49 -34.26
C ARG A 16 0.80 -5.77 -33.69
N LEU A 17 1.03 -4.82 -32.75
CA LEU A 17 0.04 -3.80 -32.39
C LEU A 17 0.34 -2.54 -33.19
N ALA A 18 -0.71 -2.05 -33.86
CA ALA A 18 -0.70 -0.77 -34.54
C ALA A 18 -0.47 0.35 -33.53
N LEU A 19 0.52 1.19 -33.82
CA LEU A 19 0.84 2.39 -33.06
C LEU A 19 -0.30 3.42 -33.22
N PHE A 20 -1.04 3.67 -32.16
CA PHE A 20 -1.73 4.93 -31.98
C PHE A 20 -0.87 5.81 -31.07
N HIS A 21 -0.18 6.76 -31.67
CA HIS A 21 0.51 7.82 -30.97
C HIS A 21 -0.54 8.82 -30.43
N PHE A 22 -0.78 8.82 -29.13
CA PHE A 22 -1.33 9.98 -28.45
C PHE A 22 -0.17 10.79 -27.88
N ALA A 23 0.09 11.91 -28.50
CA ALA A 23 1.03 12.90 -28.03
C ALA A 23 0.48 13.58 -26.78
N SER A 24 1.13 13.39 -25.61
CA SER A 24 0.89 14.15 -24.40
C SER A 24 1.47 15.56 -24.60
N SER A 25 0.64 16.51 -25.03
CA SER A 25 0.97 17.93 -24.98
C SER A 25 0.43 18.53 -23.68
N VAL A 26 1.34 18.87 -22.79
CA VAL A 26 1.04 19.77 -21.65
C VAL A 26 0.68 21.13 -22.22
N ILE A 27 -0.60 21.50 -22.19
CA ILE A 27 -1.06 22.84 -22.55
C ILE A 27 -1.16 23.66 -21.28
N ALA A 28 -0.22 24.60 -21.12
CA ALA A 28 -0.37 25.74 -20.21
C ALA A 28 -1.57 26.57 -20.66
N ILE A 29 -2.52 26.82 -19.76
CA ILE A 29 -3.73 27.63 -20.04
C ILE A 29 -3.38 29.10 -19.89
N PRO A 30 -3.36 29.91 -20.98
CA PRO A 30 -3.46 31.35 -20.86
C PRO A 30 -4.93 31.75 -20.77
N HIS A 31 -5.27 32.61 -19.81
CA HIS A 31 -6.55 33.29 -19.76
C HIS A 31 -6.75 34.13 -21.03
N SER A 32 -7.58 33.67 -21.95
CA SER A 32 -8.25 34.55 -22.91
C SER A 32 -9.52 33.92 -23.50
N GLN A 33 -10.60 34.64 -23.46
CA GLN A 33 -11.96 34.28 -23.86
C GLN A 33 -12.18 34.26 -25.41
N SER A 34 -11.33 33.62 -26.20
CA SER A 34 -11.50 33.67 -27.66
C SER A 34 -11.14 32.41 -28.47
N VAL A 35 -11.25 31.19 -27.91
CA VAL A 35 -10.93 29.94 -28.65
C VAL A 35 -12.16 29.04 -28.89
N LEU A 36 -13.37 29.48 -28.60
CA LEU A 36 -14.57 28.62 -28.70
C LEU A 36 -15.25 28.58 -30.08
N SER A 37 -14.67 29.16 -31.14
CA SER A 37 -15.35 29.28 -32.46
C SER A 37 -15.06 28.19 -33.48
N GLY A 38 -14.32 27.10 -33.12
CA GLY A 38 -13.91 26.08 -34.08
C GLY A 38 -14.32 24.64 -33.78
N ILE A 39 -14.88 24.34 -32.62
CA ILE A 39 -15.27 22.97 -32.25
C ILE A 39 -16.68 22.67 -32.74
N LYS A 40 -16.86 21.64 -33.55
CA LYS A 40 -18.20 21.20 -33.99
C LYS A 40 -19.03 20.82 -32.72
N GLY A 41 -20.31 21.16 -32.68
CA GLY A 41 -21.18 20.95 -31.52
C GLY A 41 -21.18 19.52 -30.96
N SER A 42 -20.95 18.49 -31.80
CA SER A 42 -20.82 17.10 -31.40
C SER A 42 -19.53 16.79 -30.61
N GLU A 43 -18.43 17.50 -30.89
CA GLU A 43 -17.16 17.31 -30.13
C GLU A 43 -17.25 18.03 -28.77
N LEU A 44 -17.85 19.20 -28.71
CA LEU A 44 -18.09 19.93 -27.46
C LEU A 44 -18.98 19.09 -26.50
N PHE A 45 -20.02 18.46 -27.04
CA PHE A 45 -20.93 17.62 -26.29
C PHE A 45 -20.20 16.39 -25.72
N ARG A 46 -19.37 15.70 -26.53
CA ARG A 46 -18.54 14.56 -26.07
C ARG A 46 -17.54 14.93 -24.98
N VAL A 47 -16.91 16.10 -25.08
CA VAL A 47 -16.00 16.62 -24.05
C VAL A 47 -16.74 16.90 -22.75
N GLN A 48 -17.95 17.45 -22.81
CA GLN A 48 -18.78 17.70 -21.64
C GLN A 48 -19.23 16.39 -20.97
N GLU A 49 -19.63 15.38 -21.75
CA GLU A 49 -19.99 14.05 -21.22
C GLU A 49 -18.79 13.36 -20.57
N ALA A 50 -17.60 13.40 -21.18
CA ALA A 50 -16.38 12.82 -20.64
C ALA A 50 -15.98 13.49 -19.30
N ASN A 51 -16.02 14.82 -19.24
CA ASN A 51 -15.74 15.56 -18.00
C ASN A 51 -16.76 15.26 -16.89
N ALA A 52 -18.03 15.07 -17.24
CA ALA A 52 -19.07 14.70 -16.28
C ALA A 52 -18.86 13.26 -15.77
N ALA A 53 -18.50 12.33 -16.63
CA ALA A 53 -18.20 10.93 -16.26
C ALA A 53 -16.99 10.86 -15.33
N GLU A 54 -15.91 11.56 -15.65
CA GLU A 54 -14.71 11.65 -14.80
C GLU A 54 -15.03 12.25 -13.42
N LYS A 55 -15.81 13.33 -13.38
CA LYS A 55 -16.25 13.93 -12.12
C LYS A 55 -17.07 12.95 -11.28
N ASN A 56 -18.00 12.22 -11.90
CA ASN A 56 -18.82 11.23 -11.21
C ASN A 56 -17.97 10.07 -10.68
N LEU A 57 -16.95 9.64 -11.43
CA LEU A 57 -16.03 8.61 -11.00
C LEU A 57 -15.25 9.05 -9.74
N PHE A 58 -14.69 10.27 -9.73
CA PHE A 58 -13.95 10.76 -8.56
C PHE A 58 -14.85 11.03 -7.36
N GLU A 59 -16.11 11.45 -7.56
CA GLU A 59 -17.08 11.51 -6.46
C GLU A 59 -17.43 10.11 -5.93
N TRP A 60 -17.54 9.11 -6.79
CA TRP A 60 -17.72 7.72 -6.35
C TRP A 60 -16.51 7.23 -5.54
N ILE A 61 -15.27 7.49 -5.97
CA ILE A 61 -14.04 7.11 -5.25
C ILE A 61 -14.05 7.65 -3.80
N LYS A 62 -14.48 8.89 -3.59
CA LYS A 62 -14.55 9.51 -2.25
C LYS A 62 -15.56 8.85 -1.33
N ASN A 63 -16.61 8.25 -1.90
CA ASN A 63 -17.71 7.63 -1.17
C ASN A 63 -17.64 6.10 -1.17
N ASP A 64 -16.63 5.51 -1.82
CA ASP A 64 -16.42 4.08 -1.84
C ASP A 64 -15.97 3.58 -0.44
N ASN A 65 -16.49 2.45 -0.02
CA ASN A 65 -16.17 1.86 1.29
C ASN A 65 -14.78 1.21 1.26
N ARG A 66 -13.75 2.04 1.31
CA ARG A 66 -12.35 1.61 1.24
C ARG A 66 -11.73 1.49 2.63
N ARG A 67 -10.91 0.46 2.79
CA ARG A 67 -10.03 0.28 3.93
C ARG A 67 -8.78 -0.47 3.51
N PHE A 68 -7.73 -0.38 4.29
CA PHE A 68 -6.61 -1.31 4.19
C PHE A 68 -7.06 -2.70 4.65
N LEU A 69 -6.74 -3.73 3.85
CA LEU A 69 -7.00 -5.13 4.17
C LEU A 69 -5.76 -5.78 4.77
N HIS A 70 -4.70 -5.84 3.99
CA HIS A 70 -3.42 -6.39 4.43
C HIS A 70 -2.25 -5.84 3.62
N ALA A 71 -1.04 -5.91 4.21
CA ALA A 71 0.22 -5.74 3.49
C ALA A 71 0.85 -7.11 3.24
N VAL A 72 1.29 -7.35 2.01
CA VAL A 72 1.94 -8.59 1.57
C VAL A 72 3.44 -8.39 1.48
N TYR A 73 4.22 -9.25 2.10
CA TYR A 73 5.66 -9.30 1.93
C TYR A 73 6.23 -10.70 2.13
N ARG A 74 7.43 -10.91 1.61
CA ARG A 74 8.06 -12.21 1.53
C ARG A 74 9.03 -12.42 2.67
N VAL A 75 9.05 -13.65 3.19
CA VAL A 75 9.92 -14.08 4.30
C VAL A 75 10.68 -15.35 3.93
N GLY A 76 11.89 -15.48 4.44
CA GLY A 76 12.75 -16.62 4.17
C GLY A 76 12.41 -17.85 5.01
N ASP A 77 11.78 -17.63 6.18
CA ASP A 77 11.33 -18.70 7.10
C ASP A 77 10.00 -18.28 7.74
N LEU A 78 8.91 -18.89 7.25
CA LEU A 78 7.57 -18.54 7.68
C LEU A 78 7.32 -18.82 9.16
N ASP A 79 7.77 -19.97 9.67
CA ASP A 79 7.52 -20.37 11.06
C ASP A 79 8.33 -19.53 12.05
N LYS A 80 9.58 -19.19 11.69
CA LYS A 80 10.42 -18.29 12.48
C LYS A 80 9.79 -16.89 12.57
N THR A 81 9.29 -16.36 11.45
CA THR A 81 8.68 -15.01 11.42
C THR A 81 7.34 -15.00 12.14
N ILE A 82 6.49 -16.03 11.96
CA ILE A 82 5.24 -16.19 12.75
C ILE A 82 5.56 -16.19 14.25
N LYS A 83 6.55 -16.97 14.67
CA LYS A 83 6.94 -17.04 16.09
C LYS A 83 7.37 -15.67 16.62
N PHE A 84 8.19 -14.95 15.86
CA PHE A 84 8.63 -13.61 16.25
C PHE A 84 7.44 -12.65 16.40
N TYR A 85 6.51 -12.62 15.45
CA TYR A 85 5.36 -11.71 15.49
C TYR A 85 4.39 -12.04 16.62
N THR A 86 4.18 -13.31 16.91
CA THR A 86 3.30 -13.74 18.01
C THR A 86 3.94 -13.53 19.39
N GLU A 87 5.22 -13.82 19.54
CA GLU A 87 5.90 -13.77 20.84
C GLU A 87 6.47 -12.38 21.19
N CYS A 88 6.87 -11.59 20.20
CA CYS A 88 7.50 -10.28 20.42
C CYS A 88 6.58 -9.11 20.18
N LEU A 89 5.72 -9.19 19.15
CA LEU A 89 4.80 -8.11 18.79
C LEU A 89 3.37 -8.35 19.31
N GLY A 90 3.07 -9.54 19.84
CA GLY A 90 1.74 -9.87 20.37
C GLY A 90 0.65 -10.05 19.31
N MET A 91 1.03 -10.22 18.04
CA MET A 91 0.07 -10.52 16.96
C MET A 91 -0.52 -11.91 17.13
N LYS A 92 -1.68 -12.13 16.54
CA LYS A 92 -2.33 -13.44 16.45
C LYS A 92 -2.14 -14.02 15.06
N LEU A 93 -1.85 -15.30 14.96
CA LEU A 93 -1.95 -16.04 13.70
C LEU A 93 -3.43 -16.25 13.40
N LEU A 94 -3.93 -15.67 12.31
CA LEU A 94 -5.33 -15.69 11.91
C LEU A 94 -5.60 -16.82 10.92
N ARG A 95 -4.75 -16.93 9.90
CA ARG A 95 -4.83 -18.00 8.88
C ARG A 95 -3.42 -18.42 8.47
N LYS A 96 -3.28 -19.70 8.13
CA LYS A 96 -2.07 -20.23 7.44
C LYS A 96 -2.53 -21.16 6.33
N ARG A 97 -1.95 -21.01 5.15
CA ARG A 97 -2.26 -21.84 3.98
C ARG A 97 -0.96 -22.36 3.37
N ASP A 98 -1.03 -23.59 2.89
CA ASP A 98 0.02 -24.18 2.06
C ASP A 98 -0.55 -24.41 0.66
N ILE A 99 0.12 -23.91 -0.37
CA ILE A 99 -0.30 -24.01 -1.77
C ILE A 99 0.83 -24.67 -2.57
N PRO A 100 0.98 -26.00 -2.47
CA PRO A 100 2.10 -26.73 -3.07
C PRO A 100 2.13 -26.63 -4.60
N GLU A 101 0.96 -26.51 -5.23
CA GLU A 101 0.84 -26.40 -6.69
C GLU A 101 1.51 -25.13 -7.21
N GLU A 102 1.50 -24.06 -6.42
CA GLU A 102 2.12 -22.77 -6.74
C GLU A 102 3.47 -22.58 -6.01
N ARG A 103 3.89 -23.58 -5.20
CA ARG A 103 5.16 -23.63 -4.47
C ARG A 103 5.35 -22.48 -3.49
N TYR A 104 4.28 -22.13 -2.73
CA TYR A 104 4.39 -21.18 -1.64
C TYR A 104 3.45 -21.53 -0.47
N SER A 105 3.75 -20.98 0.69
CA SER A 105 2.87 -20.93 1.85
C SER A 105 2.68 -19.48 2.27
N ASN A 106 1.54 -19.16 2.88
CA ASN A 106 1.32 -17.86 3.48
C ASN A 106 0.65 -17.94 4.85
N ALA A 107 0.80 -16.85 5.59
CA ALA A 107 0.17 -16.68 6.89
C ALA A 107 -0.30 -15.23 7.07
N PHE A 108 -1.48 -15.08 7.66
CA PHE A 108 -2.06 -13.79 8.03
C PHE A 108 -1.93 -13.58 9.52
N LEU A 109 -1.35 -12.45 9.92
CA LEU A 109 -1.19 -12.09 11.32
C LEU A 109 -1.68 -10.66 11.56
N GLY A 110 -2.26 -10.42 12.73
CA GLY A 110 -2.78 -9.13 13.12
C GLY A 110 -3.25 -9.12 14.56
N TYR A 111 -3.90 -8.04 14.96
CA TYR A 111 -4.39 -7.86 16.33
C TYR A 111 -5.88 -8.14 16.49
N GLY A 112 -6.62 -8.12 15.37
CA GLY A 112 -8.06 -8.41 15.30
C GLY A 112 -8.42 -9.21 14.06
N PRO A 113 -9.72 -9.50 13.84
CA PRO A 113 -10.17 -10.27 12.70
C PRO A 113 -9.97 -9.51 11.37
N GLU A 114 -9.76 -10.27 10.28
CA GLU A 114 -9.41 -9.73 8.96
C GLU A 114 -10.54 -8.93 8.31
N ASP A 115 -11.78 -9.15 8.72
CA ASP A 115 -12.95 -8.41 8.22
C ASP A 115 -12.99 -6.95 8.66
N SER A 116 -12.31 -6.62 9.74
CA SER A 116 -12.35 -5.30 10.38
C SER A 116 -10.97 -4.67 10.65
N ASN A 117 -9.91 -5.46 10.80
CA ASN A 117 -8.58 -4.99 11.10
C ASN A 117 -7.62 -5.14 9.93
N PHE A 118 -6.59 -4.29 9.92
CA PHE A 118 -5.46 -4.44 9.02
C PHE A 118 -4.54 -5.57 9.47
N THR A 119 -4.04 -6.36 8.53
CA THR A 119 -3.19 -7.51 8.81
C THR A 119 -1.92 -7.51 7.96
N VAL A 120 -0.96 -8.33 8.32
CA VAL A 120 0.17 -8.66 7.46
C VAL A 120 -0.04 -10.04 6.86
N GLU A 121 0.26 -10.16 5.58
CA GLU A 121 0.35 -11.42 4.87
C GLU A 121 1.81 -11.75 4.61
N LEU A 122 2.33 -12.74 5.33
CA LEU A 122 3.65 -13.29 5.11
C LEU A 122 3.59 -14.34 4.01
N THR A 123 4.47 -14.24 3.01
CA THR A 123 4.58 -15.23 1.94
C THR A 123 5.96 -15.87 1.96
N TYR A 124 6.01 -17.18 2.06
CA TYR A 124 7.20 -17.99 1.89
C TYR A 124 7.15 -18.72 0.56
N ASN A 125 8.07 -18.43 -0.36
CA ASN A 125 8.22 -19.20 -1.59
C ASN A 125 9.20 -20.35 -1.33
N TYR A 126 8.85 -21.56 -1.73
CA TYR A 126 9.62 -22.76 -1.45
C TYR A 126 11.05 -22.68 -1.95
N GLY A 127 12.00 -22.86 -1.04
CA GLY A 127 13.42 -22.86 -1.33
C GLY A 127 14.06 -21.47 -1.45
N VAL A 128 13.33 -20.40 -1.11
CA VAL A 128 13.87 -19.04 -1.05
C VAL A 128 13.99 -18.62 0.40
N ASP A 129 15.22 -18.49 0.88
CA ASP A 129 15.55 -18.20 2.27
C ASP A 129 15.87 -16.72 2.55
N LYS A 130 15.94 -15.89 1.52
CA LYS A 130 16.27 -14.47 1.64
C LYS A 130 15.68 -13.65 0.51
N TYR A 131 15.27 -12.44 0.85
CA TYR A 131 14.76 -11.42 -0.08
C TYR A 131 15.51 -10.11 0.07
N ASP A 132 15.61 -9.36 -1.02
CA ASP A 132 16.09 -7.98 -1.02
C ASP A 132 14.91 -7.05 -0.69
N ILE A 133 15.03 -6.29 0.39
CA ILE A 133 14.00 -5.31 0.80
C ILE A 133 14.15 -4.00 0.03
N GLY A 134 15.33 -3.77 -0.59
CA GLY A 134 15.65 -2.50 -1.24
C GLY A 134 15.86 -1.38 -0.23
N ASN A 135 15.65 -0.14 -0.68
CA ASN A 135 15.77 1.06 0.15
C ASN A 135 14.54 1.98 0.08
N GLY A 136 13.49 1.53 -0.58
CA GLY A 136 12.25 2.29 -0.74
C GLY A 136 11.18 1.93 0.29
N PHE A 137 11.15 0.68 0.79
CA PHE A 137 10.28 0.33 1.90
C PHE A 137 10.82 0.97 3.19
N GLY A 138 9.95 1.67 3.93
CA GLY A 138 10.31 2.28 5.20
C GLY A 138 10.16 1.29 6.36
N HIS A 139 8.98 1.23 6.93
CA HIS A 139 8.70 0.40 8.10
C HIS A 139 7.20 0.11 8.24
N PHE A 140 6.86 -0.81 9.13
CA PHE A 140 5.53 -0.94 9.72
C PHE A 140 5.49 -0.22 11.06
N GLY A 141 4.40 0.49 11.37
CA GLY A 141 4.17 1.08 12.68
C GLY A 141 3.31 0.18 13.56
N VAL A 142 3.75 -0.07 14.79
CA VAL A 142 3.00 -0.83 15.79
C VAL A 142 2.87 -0.02 17.06
N VAL A 143 1.63 0.19 17.50
CA VAL A 143 1.35 0.82 18.81
C VAL A 143 1.65 -0.16 19.93
N VAL A 144 2.39 0.31 20.91
CA VAL A 144 2.71 -0.41 22.14
C VAL A 144 2.38 0.44 23.37
N GLU A 145 2.07 -0.20 24.48
CA GLU A 145 1.78 0.53 25.74
C GLU A 145 3.04 1.10 26.38
N ASP A 146 4.18 0.42 26.21
CA ASP A 146 5.46 0.77 26.83
C ASP A 146 6.58 0.30 25.87
N ALA A 147 7.21 1.23 25.21
CA ALA A 147 8.23 0.94 24.21
C ALA A 147 9.50 0.31 24.82
N ALA A 148 9.85 0.68 26.06
CA ALA A 148 11.01 0.12 26.74
C ALA A 148 10.78 -1.35 27.08
N LYS A 149 9.63 -1.70 27.64
CA LYS A 149 9.28 -3.10 27.94
C LYS A 149 9.18 -3.94 26.67
N ALA A 150 8.60 -3.40 25.60
CA ALA A 150 8.52 -4.09 24.31
C ALA A 150 9.92 -4.40 23.77
N VAL A 151 10.82 -3.41 23.79
CA VAL A 151 12.22 -3.58 23.36
C VAL A 151 12.98 -4.60 24.22
N ASP A 152 12.80 -4.56 25.56
CA ASP A 152 13.44 -5.53 26.46
C ASP A 152 12.98 -6.97 26.15
N LEU A 153 11.67 -7.17 25.94
CA LEU A 153 11.13 -8.47 25.51
C LEU A 153 11.75 -8.95 24.19
N ILE A 154 11.83 -8.05 23.20
CA ILE A 154 12.40 -8.35 21.89
C ILE A 154 13.87 -8.75 22.02
N LYS A 155 14.66 -8.03 22.82
CA LYS A 155 16.07 -8.39 23.11
C LYS A 155 16.20 -9.76 23.76
N VAL A 156 15.36 -10.07 24.77
CA VAL A 156 15.34 -11.39 25.44
C VAL A 156 15.03 -12.52 24.45
N LYS A 157 14.17 -12.26 23.47
CA LYS A 157 13.82 -13.20 22.41
C LYS A 157 14.81 -13.25 21.24
N GLY A 158 15.91 -12.49 21.32
CA GLY A 158 16.98 -12.45 20.30
C GLY A 158 16.64 -11.61 19.08
N GLY A 159 15.65 -10.71 19.17
CA GLY A 159 15.31 -9.75 18.13
C GLY A 159 16.33 -8.60 18.06
N LYS A 160 16.42 -7.97 16.91
CA LYS A 160 17.36 -6.86 16.65
C LYS A 160 16.71 -5.52 16.88
N VAL A 161 17.31 -4.71 17.76
CA VAL A 161 16.91 -3.30 18.00
C VAL A 161 17.81 -2.40 17.16
N THR A 162 17.22 -1.54 16.33
CA THR A 162 17.96 -0.60 15.46
C THR A 162 17.94 0.81 16.05
N LYS A 163 16.93 1.14 16.87
CA LYS A 163 16.88 2.39 17.63
C LYS A 163 16.25 2.12 19.00
N GLU A 164 17.00 2.45 20.05
CA GLU A 164 16.51 2.35 21.43
C GLU A 164 15.32 3.28 21.68
N PRO A 165 14.44 2.97 22.66
CA PRO A 165 13.33 3.81 23.03
C PRO A 165 13.76 5.23 23.41
N GLY A 166 13.11 6.20 22.83
CA GLY A 166 13.37 7.60 23.11
C GLY A 166 12.29 8.51 22.55
N PRO A 167 12.16 9.72 23.11
CA PRO A 167 11.17 10.67 22.64
C PRO A 167 11.46 11.09 21.17
N VAL A 168 10.40 11.27 20.40
CA VAL A 168 10.51 12.00 19.12
C VAL A 168 10.85 13.47 19.42
N LYS A 169 11.44 14.19 18.47
CA LYS A 169 11.96 15.54 18.69
C LYS A 169 10.93 16.55 19.18
N ASP A 170 9.66 16.38 18.85
CA ASP A 170 8.59 17.22 19.37
C ASP A 170 8.12 16.83 20.78
N GLY A 171 8.69 15.76 21.35
CA GLY A 171 8.42 15.30 22.72
C GLY A 171 7.05 14.63 22.90
N SER A 172 6.29 14.44 21.85
CA SER A 172 4.89 13.98 21.93
C SER A 172 4.74 12.47 22.14
N THR A 173 5.72 11.68 21.71
CA THR A 173 5.65 10.21 21.69
C THR A 173 7.03 9.62 21.91
N VAL A 174 7.13 8.48 22.60
CA VAL A 174 8.34 7.64 22.63
C VAL A 174 8.26 6.65 21.48
N THR A 175 9.36 6.50 20.73
CA THR A 175 9.47 5.51 19.66
C THR A 175 10.74 4.70 19.77
N ALA A 176 10.68 3.48 19.27
CA ALA A 176 11.84 2.60 19.09
C ALA A 176 11.77 1.96 17.72
N PHE A 177 12.88 1.46 17.19
CA PHE A 177 12.87 0.70 15.95
C PHE A 177 13.53 -0.67 16.16
N ILE A 178 12.92 -1.66 15.56
CA ILE A 178 13.38 -3.06 15.60
C ILE A 178 13.38 -3.64 14.19
N GLN A 179 14.12 -4.71 13.99
CA GLN A 179 14.03 -5.51 12.77
C GLN A 179 13.49 -6.91 13.11
N ASP A 180 12.62 -7.39 12.22
CA ASP A 180 12.15 -8.76 12.23
C ASP A 180 13.25 -9.74 11.75
N PRO A 181 12.99 -11.07 11.74
CA PRO A 181 13.98 -12.06 11.30
C PRO A 181 14.45 -11.94 9.85
N ASP A 182 13.67 -11.30 8.99
CA ASP A 182 13.96 -11.09 7.57
C ASP A 182 14.57 -9.71 7.28
N GLY A 183 14.58 -8.81 8.27
CA GLY A 183 15.16 -7.47 8.21
C GLY A 183 14.16 -6.36 7.95
N TYR A 184 12.85 -6.63 7.93
CA TYR A 184 11.85 -5.56 7.86
C TYR A 184 11.84 -4.73 9.14
N GLU A 185 11.82 -3.41 8.98
CA GLU A 185 11.77 -2.50 10.12
C GLU A 185 10.36 -2.32 10.65
N PHE A 186 10.26 -2.26 11.98
CA PHE A 186 9.05 -1.91 12.71
C PHE A 186 9.34 -0.73 13.63
N GLU A 187 8.56 0.33 13.51
CA GLU A 187 8.50 1.41 14.48
C GLU A 187 7.52 1.04 15.58
N LEU A 188 8.02 0.98 16.81
CA LEU A 188 7.20 0.82 18.00
C LEU A 188 6.82 2.23 18.51
N LEU A 189 5.52 2.54 18.52
CA LEU A 189 5.01 3.84 18.94
C LEU A 189 4.33 3.69 20.30
N GLU A 190 4.87 4.34 21.31
CA GLU A 190 4.24 4.36 22.64
C GLU A 190 3.04 5.31 22.62
N ARG A 191 1.86 4.71 22.53
CA ARG A 191 0.57 5.40 22.53
C ARG A 191 -0.40 4.64 23.43
N GLY A 192 -1.50 5.27 23.79
CA GLY A 192 -2.58 4.60 24.53
C GLY A 192 -3.21 3.44 23.74
N LEU A 193 -4.09 2.69 24.42
CA LEU A 193 -4.81 1.58 23.80
C LEU A 193 -5.55 2.03 22.53
N THR A 194 -5.42 1.24 21.48
CA THR A 194 -6.09 1.42 20.19
C THR A 194 -6.73 0.12 19.73
N SER A 195 -7.78 0.22 18.93
CA SER A 195 -8.40 -0.94 18.27
C SER A 195 -7.55 -1.45 17.09
N GLU A 196 -6.61 -0.64 16.58
CA GLU A 196 -5.76 -0.96 15.42
C GLU A 196 -4.27 -0.75 15.77
N PRO A 197 -3.64 -1.69 16.50
CA PRO A 197 -2.23 -1.55 16.87
C PRO A 197 -1.26 -1.58 15.69
N LEU A 198 -1.56 -2.31 14.61
CA LEU A 198 -0.78 -2.25 13.37
C LEU A 198 -1.22 -1.02 12.57
N CYS A 199 -0.68 0.13 12.96
CA CYS A 199 -1.25 1.43 12.62
C CYS A 199 -0.67 2.10 11.39
N GLN A 200 0.47 1.62 10.84
CA GLN A 200 1.20 2.37 9.82
C GLN A 200 1.97 1.48 8.87
N VAL A 201 1.98 1.87 7.59
CA VAL A 201 2.92 1.37 6.58
C VAL A 201 3.64 2.58 5.99
N SER A 202 4.98 2.58 5.97
CA SER A 202 5.80 3.68 5.44
C SER A 202 6.47 3.29 4.12
N LEU A 203 6.29 4.13 3.09
CA LEU A 203 6.90 3.97 1.76
C LEU A 203 7.60 5.25 1.34
N CYS A 204 8.78 5.12 0.73
CA CYS A 204 9.51 6.24 0.15
C CYS A 204 9.01 6.55 -1.26
N VAL A 205 8.86 7.83 -1.58
CA VAL A 205 8.41 8.33 -2.89
C VAL A 205 9.37 9.37 -3.45
N GLY A 206 9.56 9.38 -4.77
CA GLY A 206 10.47 10.30 -5.45
C GLY A 206 9.88 11.70 -5.67
N ASP A 207 8.55 11.84 -5.56
CA ASP A 207 7.82 13.10 -5.68
C ASP A 207 6.58 13.04 -4.79
N LEU A 208 6.64 13.73 -3.64
CA LEU A 208 5.57 13.68 -2.63
C LEU A 208 4.26 14.31 -3.12
N ASP A 209 4.33 15.41 -3.83
CA ASP A 209 3.13 16.12 -4.29
C ASP A 209 2.37 15.30 -5.34
N ARG A 210 3.10 14.68 -6.27
CA ARG A 210 2.55 13.73 -7.24
C ARG A 210 1.93 12.52 -6.55
N ALA A 211 2.63 11.92 -5.59
CA ALA A 211 2.13 10.78 -4.84
C ALA A 211 0.87 11.13 -4.05
N VAL A 212 0.86 12.24 -3.30
CA VAL A 212 -0.32 12.72 -2.54
C VAL A 212 -1.52 12.92 -3.45
N VAL A 213 -1.35 13.58 -4.61
CA VAL A 213 -2.44 13.79 -5.58
C VAL A 213 -2.99 12.46 -6.09
N PHE A 214 -2.12 11.48 -6.38
CA PHE A 214 -2.52 10.16 -6.81
C PHE A 214 -3.33 9.43 -5.73
N TYR A 215 -2.81 9.37 -4.50
CA TYR A 215 -3.49 8.69 -3.39
C TYR A 215 -4.82 9.37 -3.01
N GLN A 216 -4.93 10.69 -3.16
CA GLN A 216 -6.19 11.39 -2.95
C GLN A 216 -7.21 11.10 -4.06
N LYS A 217 -6.82 11.25 -5.33
CA LYS A 217 -7.76 11.17 -6.46
C LYS A 217 -8.12 9.75 -6.85
N ALA A 218 -7.11 8.88 -7.06
CA ALA A 218 -7.32 7.53 -7.54
C ALA A 218 -7.65 6.54 -6.42
N ILE A 219 -7.02 6.75 -5.24
CA ILE A 219 -7.13 5.82 -4.13
C ILE A 219 -8.16 6.29 -3.09
N GLY A 220 -8.59 7.55 -3.13
CA GLY A 220 -9.62 8.09 -2.24
C GLY A 220 -9.17 8.36 -0.81
N MET A 221 -7.87 8.33 -0.53
CA MET A 221 -7.33 8.64 0.79
C MET A 221 -7.40 10.13 1.08
N GLN A 222 -7.47 10.47 2.35
CA GLN A 222 -7.34 11.83 2.83
C GLN A 222 -5.92 12.07 3.33
N ILE A 223 -5.41 13.28 3.13
CA ILE A 223 -4.19 13.70 3.81
C ILE A 223 -4.57 14.05 5.25
N LEU A 224 -3.94 13.38 6.21
CA LEU A 224 -4.17 13.58 7.64
C LEU A 224 -3.14 14.56 8.21
N HIS A 225 -1.87 14.35 7.87
CA HIS A 225 -0.76 15.19 8.28
C HIS A 225 0.24 15.38 7.15
N ARG A 226 0.93 16.52 7.17
CA ARG A 226 2.14 16.75 6.38
C ARG A 226 3.16 17.46 7.27
N LYS A 227 4.35 16.89 7.38
CA LYS A 227 5.41 17.39 8.26
C LYS A 227 6.72 17.49 7.50
N ASP A 228 7.31 18.68 7.50
CA ASP A 228 8.67 18.89 7.03
C ASP A 228 9.65 18.64 8.19
N ASN A 229 10.68 17.84 7.92
CA ASN A 229 11.75 17.51 8.85
C ASN A 229 13.10 17.94 8.26
N PRO A 230 13.47 19.22 8.28
CA PRO A 230 14.68 19.72 7.61
C PRO A 230 15.96 19.08 8.12
N GLU A 231 16.02 18.74 9.41
CA GLU A 231 17.20 18.11 10.01
C GLU A 231 17.40 16.67 9.51
N GLN A 232 16.31 15.94 9.27
CA GLN A 232 16.32 14.61 8.67
C GLN A 232 16.34 14.65 7.14
N LYS A 233 16.22 15.86 6.57
CA LYS A 233 16.15 16.11 5.12
C LYS A 233 15.05 15.34 4.44
N ASN A 234 13.87 15.32 5.05
CA ASN A 234 12.69 14.70 4.44
C ASN A 234 11.41 15.49 4.74
N THR A 235 10.39 15.22 3.95
CA THR A 235 8.99 15.59 4.20
C THR A 235 8.17 14.33 4.20
N VAL A 236 7.25 14.23 5.16
CA VAL A 236 6.36 13.09 5.34
C VAL A 236 4.92 13.52 5.17
N ALA A 237 4.13 12.76 4.43
CA ALA A 237 2.69 12.90 4.34
C ALA A 237 2.01 11.62 4.86
N THR A 238 1.14 11.76 5.85
CA THR A 238 0.33 10.66 6.38
C THR A 238 -1.04 10.70 5.70
N MET A 239 -1.43 9.59 5.11
CA MET A 239 -2.65 9.43 4.33
C MET A 239 -3.47 8.25 4.82
N GLY A 240 -4.82 8.36 4.77
CA GLY A 240 -5.67 7.28 5.25
C GLY A 240 -7.14 7.47 4.93
N TYR A 241 -7.96 6.52 5.41
CA TYR A 241 -9.42 6.52 5.21
C TYR A 241 -10.18 7.00 6.45
N GLY A 242 -9.49 7.37 7.50
CA GLY A 242 -10.08 7.86 8.75
C GLY A 242 -9.01 8.31 9.75
N PRO A 243 -9.40 8.67 10.98
CA PRO A 243 -8.48 9.10 12.02
C PRO A 243 -7.41 8.05 12.33
N GLU A 244 -6.15 8.47 12.49
CA GLU A 244 -4.99 7.58 12.68
C GLU A 244 -4.98 6.83 14.02
N ASP A 245 -5.77 7.27 14.99
CA ASP A 245 -5.94 6.58 16.27
C ASP A 245 -6.85 5.35 16.19
N LYS A 246 -7.55 5.18 15.06
CA LYS A 246 -8.53 4.09 14.83
C LYS A 246 -8.31 3.31 13.53
N ASN A 247 -7.44 3.80 12.67
CA ASN A 247 -7.23 3.21 11.34
C ASN A 247 -5.74 3.13 11.04
N THR A 248 -5.36 2.12 10.30
CA THR A 248 -4.04 2.07 9.67
C THR A 248 -3.89 3.19 8.67
N VAL A 249 -2.70 3.80 8.62
CA VAL A 249 -2.37 4.87 7.69
C VAL A 249 -1.19 4.50 6.78
N LEU A 250 -1.12 5.16 5.64
CA LEU A 250 0.03 5.12 4.75
C LEU A 250 0.87 6.37 4.97
N GLU A 251 2.14 6.16 5.31
CA GLU A 251 3.12 7.22 5.39
C GLU A 251 3.94 7.28 4.11
N LEU A 252 3.91 8.42 3.44
CA LEU A 252 4.70 8.69 2.25
C LEU A 252 5.87 9.59 2.62
N THR A 253 7.10 9.09 2.49
CA THR A 253 8.31 9.82 2.83
C THR A 253 9.07 10.25 1.58
N TYR A 254 9.28 11.53 1.43
CA TYR A 254 10.17 12.11 0.42
C TYR A 254 11.48 12.54 1.06
N ASN A 255 12.56 11.86 0.74
CA ASN A 255 13.91 12.27 1.13
C ASN A 255 14.45 13.30 0.13
N TYR A 256 14.91 14.45 0.60
CA TYR A 256 15.29 15.56 -0.24
C TYR A 256 16.34 15.19 -1.28
N GLY A 257 15.99 15.43 -2.55
CA GLY A 257 16.87 15.15 -3.69
C GLY A 257 16.88 13.70 -4.17
N VAL A 258 16.14 12.79 -3.51
CA VAL A 258 16.01 11.39 -3.94
C VAL A 258 14.76 11.23 -4.77
N THR A 259 14.92 10.90 -6.04
CA THR A 259 13.80 10.79 -7.00
C THR A 259 13.46 9.36 -7.37
N ASN A 260 14.27 8.38 -6.95
CA ASN A 260 14.05 6.97 -7.26
C ASN A 260 14.59 6.08 -6.13
N TYR A 261 13.90 4.97 -5.88
CA TYR A 261 14.23 4.00 -4.85
C TYR A 261 14.26 2.59 -5.41
N ASP A 262 15.22 1.79 -4.94
CA ASP A 262 15.19 0.35 -5.15
C ASP A 262 14.10 -0.25 -4.23
N LYS A 263 13.18 -0.98 -4.83
CA LYS A 263 12.06 -1.62 -4.12
C LYS A 263 12.38 -3.04 -3.70
N GLY A 264 13.52 -3.57 -4.15
CA GLY A 264 13.87 -4.95 -3.93
C GLY A 264 12.82 -5.94 -4.45
N ASN A 265 12.75 -7.09 -3.81
CA ASN A 265 11.77 -8.14 -4.11
C ASN A 265 11.09 -8.72 -2.86
N GLY A 266 11.34 -8.12 -1.69
CA GLY A 266 10.75 -8.52 -0.42
C GLY A 266 9.32 -8.02 -0.25
N TYR A 267 9.10 -6.70 -0.30
CA TYR A 267 7.77 -6.11 -0.22
C TYR A 267 6.93 -6.49 -1.46
N GLY A 268 5.71 -6.94 -1.23
CA GLY A 268 4.78 -7.35 -2.28
C GLY A 268 3.84 -6.23 -2.70
N GLN A 269 2.90 -5.89 -1.83
CA GLN A 269 1.83 -4.91 -2.09
C GLN A 269 1.04 -4.56 -0.83
N ILE A 270 0.24 -3.48 -0.90
CA ILE A 270 -0.87 -3.23 0.01
C ILE A 270 -2.16 -3.63 -0.70
N ALA A 271 -3.02 -4.39 -0.03
CA ALA A 271 -4.37 -4.69 -0.48
C ALA A 271 -5.38 -3.71 0.13
N ILE A 272 -6.27 -3.19 -0.70
CA ILE A 272 -7.28 -2.20 -0.37
C ILE A 272 -8.63 -2.73 -0.79
N GLY A 273 -9.60 -2.74 0.12
CA GLY A 273 -10.99 -3.09 -0.17
C GLY A 273 -11.67 -2.01 -1.00
N THR A 274 -12.52 -2.41 -1.92
CA THR A 274 -13.36 -1.53 -2.75
C THR A 274 -14.68 -2.21 -3.09
N ASN A 275 -15.72 -1.45 -3.35
CA ASN A 275 -17.00 -2.02 -3.82
C ASN A 275 -17.03 -2.26 -5.34
N ASP A 276 -16.03 -1.76 -6.08
CA ASP A 276 -15.95 -1.94 -7.54
C ASP A 276 -14.50 -1.83 -8.03
N VAL A 277 -13.89 -2.98 -8.33
CA VAL A 277 -12.50 -3.05 -8.82
C VAL A 277 -12.34 -2.46 -10.22
N TYR A 278 -13.42 -2.43 -11.04
CA TYR A 278 -13.38 -1.88 -12.41
C TYR A 278 -13.30 -0.36 -12.38
N LYS A 279 -14.16 0.30 -11.60
CA LYS A 279 -14.09 1.75 -11.39
C LYS A 279 -12.79 2.19 -10.71
N SER A 280 -12.28 1.37 -9.79
CA SER A 280 -10.98 1.62 -9.17
C SER A 280 -9.85 1.58 -10.20
N ALA A 281 -9.85 0.60 -11.10
CA ALA A 281 -8.86 0.51 -12.18
C ALA A 281 -8.94 1.70 -13.15
N GLU A 282 -10.15 2.14 -13.52
CA GLU A 282 -10.37 3.31 -14.36
C GLU A 282 -9.79 4.58 -13.72
N ALA A 283 -10.09 4.85 -12.45
CA ALA A 283 -9.56 6.01 -11.73
C ALA A 283 -8.02 5.99 -11.62
N ILE A 284 -7.43 4.82 -11.40
CA ILE A 284 -5.97 4.64 -11.36
C ILE A 284 -5.34 5.03 -12.69
N GLN A 285 -5.88 4.56 -13.81
CA GLN A 285 -5.38 4.90 -15.14
C GLN A 285 -5.49 6.39 -15.45
N LEU A 286 -6.62 7.03 -15.10
CA LEU A 286 -6.83 8.46 -15.28
C LEU A 286 -5.85 9.31 -14.44
N CYS A 287 -5.40 8.80 -13.29
CA CYS A 287 -4.44 9.49 -12.42
C CYS A 287 -2.97 9.11 -12.65
N GLY A 288 -2.65 8.40 -13.74
CA GLY A 288 -1.27 8.07 -14.12
C GLY A 288 -0.68 6.82 -13.45
N GLY A 289 -1.49 6.02 -12.75
CA GLY A 289 -1.10 4.70 -12.30
C GLY A 289 -1.13 3.68 -13.44
N LYS A 290 -0.42 2.59 -13.27
CA LYS A 290 -0.31 1.53 -14.30
C LYS A 290 -1.02 0.27 -13.83
N ILE A 291 -2.04 -0.18 -14.54
CA ILE A 291 -2.65 -1.49 -14.30
C ILE A 291 -1.67 -2.58 -14.76
N ILE A 292 -1.34 -3.52 -13.88
CA ILE A 292 -0.48 -4.69 -14.15
C ILE A 292 -1.26 -6.00 -14.09
N ARG A 293 -2.45 -5.98 -13.49
CA ARG A 293 -3.45 -7.02 -13.62
C ARG A 293 -4.80 -6.35 -13.83
N GLU A 294 -5.43 -6.66 -14.96
CA GLU A 294 -6.77 -6.17 -15.30
C GLU A 294 -7.79 -6.61 -14.25
N PRO A 295 -8.82 -5.79 -13.97
CA PRO A 295 -9.85 -6.14 -13.00
C PRO A 295 -10.63 -7.38 -13.44
N GLY A 296 -10.84 -8.28 -12.50
CA GLY A 296 -11.58 -9.52 -12.73
C GLY A 296 -11.32 -10.58 -11.66
N PRO A 297 -12.00 -11.72 -11.75
CA PRO A 297 -11.89 -12.79 -10.77
C PRO A 297 -10.52 -13.45 -10.79
N LEU A 298 -10.03 -13.85 -9.61
CA LEU A 298 -8.87 -14.71 -9.47
C LEU A 298 -9.25 -16.15 -9.83
N PRO A 299 -8.42 -16.86 -10.61
CA PRO A 299 -8.63 -18.28 -10.83
C PRO A 299 -8.70 -19.06 -9.52
N GLY A 300 -9.67 -19.92 -9.39
CA GLY A 300 -9.83 -20.81 -8.24
C GLY A 300 -10.63 -20.27 -7.05
N ILE A 301 -10.72 -18.94 -6.85
CA ILE A 301 -11.47 -18.35 -5.72
C ILE A 301 -12.56 -17.37 -6.10
N ASN A 302 -12.63 -16.97 -7.35
CA ASN A 302 -13.62 -16.02 -7.89
C ASN A 302 -13.60 -14.60 -7.29
N THR A 303 -12.73 -14.29 -6.35
CA THR A 303 -12.57 -12.94 -5.81
C THR A 303 -12.08 -12.00 -6.90
N LYS A 304 -12.86 -10.95 -7.14
CA LYS A 304 -12.47 -9.91 -8.09
C LYS A 304 -11.37 -9.03 -7.49
N ILE A 305 -10.30 -8.88 -8.27
CA ILE A 305 -9.18 -8.00 -7.93
C ILE A 305 -8.74 -7.19 -9.14
N ALA A 306 -8.05 -6.08 -8.87
CA ALA A 306 -7.22 -5.37 -9.84
C ALA A 306 -5.86 -5.07 -9.17
N VAL A 307 -4.76 -5.15 -9.91
CA VAL A 307 -3.44 -4.81 -9.37
C VAL A 307 -2.82 -3.72 -10.21
N CYS A 308 -2.27 -2.72 -9.54
CA CYS A 308 -1.64 -1.58 -10.18
C CYS A 308 -0.28 -1.21 -9.57
N LEU A 309 0.43 -0.38 -10.28
CA LEU A 309 1.56 0.39 -9.76
C LEU A 309 1.11 1.85 -9.61
N ASP A 310 1.48 2.46 -8.49
CA ASP A 310 1.39 3.90 -8.31
C ASP A 310 2.45 4.62 -9.19
N PRO A 311 2.47 5.97 -9.23
CA PRO A 311 3.46 6.72 -10.02
C PRO A 311 4.92 6.48 -9.65
N ASP A 312 5.19 6.03 -8.42
CA ASP A 312 6.54 5.67 -7.95
C ASP A 312 6.86 4.19 -8.16
N GLY A 313 5.90 3.39 -8.65
CA GLY A 313 6.03 1.97 -8.94
C GLY A 313 5.74 1.06 -7.73
N TRP A 314 5.11 1.57 -6.66
CA TRP A 314 4.62 0.74 -5.57
C TRP A 314 3.38 -0.03 -6.01
N LYS A 315 3.36 -1.31 -5.67
CA LYS A 315 2.25 -2.19 -6.03
C LYS A 315 1.10 -2.07 -5.04
N LEU A 316 -0.10 -1.89 -5.58
CA LEU A 316 -1.36 -1.88 -4.85
C LEU A 316 -2.32 -2.91 -5.46
N ALA A 317 -3.08 -3.59 -4.62
CA ALA A 317 -4.15 -4.50 -5.06
C ALA A 317 -5.49 -3.97 -4.56
N PHE A 318 -6.46 -3.86 -5.45
CA PHE A 318 -7.85 -3.60 -5.10
C PHE A 318 -8.60 -4.91 -5.06
N VAL A 319 -9.35 -5.14 -3.98
CA VAL A 319 -10.08 -6.37 -3.73
C VAL A 319 -11.55 -6.03 -3.52
N ASP A 320 -12.44 -6.75 -4.20
CA ASP A 320 -13.88 -6.57 -4.01
C ASP A 320 -14.27 -6.93 -2.56
N ASN A 321 -14.90 -5.98 -1.85
CA ASN A 321 -15.24 -6.13 -0.43
C ASN A 321 -16.15 -7.33 -0.16
N ALA A 322 -17.16 -7.55 -1.02
CA ALA A 322 -18.11 -8.64 -0.82
C ALA A 322 -17.48 -10.02 -1.08
N ASP A 323 -16.59 -10.09 -2.08
CA ASP A 323 -15.89 -11.34 -2.38
C ASP A 323 -14.82 -11.64 -1.31
N PHE A 324 -14.12 -10.60 -0.79
CA PHE A 324 -13.16 -10.77 0.30
C PHE A 324 -13.80 -11.34 1.57
N LEU A 325 -14.98 -10.84 1.96
CA LEU A 325 -15.69 -11.35 3.13
C LEU A 325 -16.07 -12.83 2.99
N LYS A 326 -16.44 -13.28 1.77
CA LYS A 326 -16.70 -14.70 1.51
C LYS A 326 -15.46 -15.60 1.61
N GLU A 327 -14.26 -15.04 1.39
CA GLU A 327 -13.02 -15.81 1.59
C GLU A 327 -12.73 -16.10 3.07
N LEU A 328 -13.31 -15.33 3.98
CA LEU A 328 -13.11 -15.44 5.43
C LEU A 328 -14.10 -16.44 6.07
N GLU A 329 -15.20 -16.80 5.38
CA GLU A 329 -16.16 -17.81 5.79
C GLU A 329 -15.60 -19.24 5.62
#